data_6b04c2145b09faab0246420dad9f24ab
#
_entry.id   6b04c2145b09faab0246420dad9f24ab
#
_cell.length_a   1.000
_cell.length_b   1.000
_cell.length_c   1.000
_cell.angle_alpha   90.00
_cell.angle_beta   90.00
_cell.angle_gamma   90.00
#
_symmetry.space_group_name_H-M   'P 1'
#
loop_
_entity.id
_entity.type
_entity.pdbx_description
1 polymer ?
#
loop_
_entity_poly.entity_id
_entity_poly.type
_entity_poly.pdbx_seq_one_letter_code
_entity_poly.pdbx_strand_id
1 'polypeptide(L)'
;GRIRGINAKIRGGEVQHTGVVPFLKKFESTVRCCTQNGIRGGSATVHFPIWHQEIEDIIVLKNNKGTEDNRVRKLDYSIQISKLFYERFIQNGEISLFSPHDVPGLYDAFGTDTFDDLYVRYESDEFTARKTIGAQELILNILKERAETGRLYIMNIDHCNTHSSFKDKVNMSNLCQEITLPTAVSYT
;
A
#
# COMPACT_ATOMS: atom_id res chain seq x y z
N GLY A 1 -1.37 5.41 0.76
CA GLY A 1 -0.70 4.99 -0.28
C GLY A 1 -0.62 5.76 -1.59
N ARG A 2 -0.73 7.12 -1.62
CA ARG A 2 -0.57 7.90 -2.88
C ARG A 2 0.85 8.46 -3.07
N ILE A 3 1.82 8.02 -2.29
CA ILE A 3 3.20 8.47 -2.47
C ILE A 3 3.72 7.89 -3.79
N ARG A 4 4.35 8.74 -4.59
CA ARG A 4 4.97 8.32 -5.86
C ARG A 4 6.04 7.26 -5.61
N GLY A 5 6.16 6.33 -6.53
CA GLY A 5 7.25 5.36 -6.52
C GLY A 5 8.61 6.00 -6.75
N ILE A 6 9.67 5.27 -6.40
CA ILE A 6 11.05 5.68 -6.64
C ILE A 6 11.28 5.93 -8.14
N ASN A 7 12.08 6.93 -8.47
CA ASN A 7 12.37 7.38 -9.83
C ASN A 7 11.18 7.96 -10.63
N ALA A 8 10.00 8.10 -10.02
CA ALA A 8 8.89 8.80 -10.67
C ALA A 8 9.30 10.24 -11.01
N LYS A 9 8.99 10.67 -12.22
CA LYS A 9 9.38 12.00 -12.73
C LYS A 9 8.68 13.12 -11.98
N ILE A 10 9.44 14.16 -11.64
CA ILE A 10 8.98 15.40 -11.02
C ILE A 10 9.42 16.57 -11.89
N ARG A 11 8.63 17.64 -11.94
CA ARG A 11 8.92 18.86 -12.71
C ARG A 11 9.28 18.56 -14.16
N GLY A 12 8.43 17.80 -14.86
CA GLY A 12 8.70 17.47 -16.26
C GLY A 12 9.87 16.51 -16.51
N GLY A 13 10.45 15.91 -15.46
CA GLY A 13 11.56 14.97 -15.57
C GLY A 13 12.92 15.51 -15.12
N GLU A 14 12.98 16.78 -14.68
CA GLU A 14 14.23 17.38 -14.15
C GLU A 14 14.70 16.71 -12.85
N VAL A 15 13.77 16.20 -12.04
CA VAL A 15 14.04 15.58 -10.74
C VAL A 15 13.32 14.24 -10.65
N GLN A 16 13.92 13.30 -9.97
CA GLN A 16 13.33 11.99 -9.69
C GLN A 16 12.90 11.89 -8.23
N HIS A 17 11.78 11.20 -7.99
CA HIS A 17 11.26 10.96 -6.64
C HIS A 17 12.11 9.92 -5.90
N THR A 18 12.33 10.14 -4.61
CA THR A 18 13.19 9.29 -3.76
C THR A 18 12.49 8.02 -3.24
N GLY A 19 11.23 7.80 -3.63
CA GLY A 19 10.43 6.67 -3.17
C GLY A 19 9.72 6.90 -1.85
N VAL A 20 9.12 5.85 -1.31
CA VAL A 20 8.25 5.93 -0.11
C VAL A 20 9.05 5.91 1.21
N VAL A 21 10.19 5.24 1.26
CA VAL A 21 10.94 5.00 2.51
C VAL A 21 11.32 6.30 3.24
N PRO A 22 11.87 7.34 2.57
CA PRO A 22 12.20 8.60 3.25
C PRO A 22 11.00 9.29 3.89
N PHE A 23 9.83 9.23 3.23
CA PHE A 23 8.58 9.79 3.77
C PHE A 23 8.08 8.99 4.97
N LEU A 24 8.18 7.67 4.93
CA LEU A 24 7.80 6.82 6.05
C LEU A 24 8.68 7.07 7.27
N LYS A 25 9.98 7.28 7.10
CA LYS A 25 10.89 7.70 8.19
C LYS A 25 10.45 9.03 8.83
N LYS A 26 10.06 9.99 8.01
CA LYS A 26 9.51 11.26 8.52
C LYS A 26 8.23 11.03 9.32
N PHE A 27 7.30 10.24 8.83
CA PHE A 27 6.07 9.90 9.54
C PHE A 27 6.36 9.13 10.84
N GLU A 28 7.26 8.17 10.81
CA GLU A 28 7.70 7.43 11.99
C GLU A 28 8.22 8.39 13.08
N SER A 29 9.10 9.29 12.71
CA SER A 29 9.66 10.30 13.63
C SER A 29 8.57 11.20 14.20
N THR A 30 7.65 11.68 13.36
CA THR A 30 6.54 12.55 13.78
C THR A 30 5.59 11.83 14.75
N VAL A 31 5.22 10.60 14.45
CA VAL A 31 4.33 9.81 15.31
C VAL A 31 4.98 9.54 16.67
N ARG A 32 6.28 9.26 16.70
CA ARG A 32 7.01 8.98 17.93
C ARG A 32 7.23 10.20 18.83
N CYS A 33 7.21 11.41 18.27
CA CYS A 33 7.24 12.63 19.08
C CYS A 33 5.98 12.79 19.94
N CYS A 34 4.86 12.18 19.53
CA CYS A 34 3.60 12.25 20.25
C CYS A 34 3.54 11.14 21.30
N THR A 35 3.66 11.50 22.57
CA THR A 35 3.58 10.55 23.69
C THR A 35 2.44 10.88 24.61
N GLN A 36 1.80 9.85 25.19
CA GLN A 36 0.82 10.01 26.25
C GLN A 36 1.55 10.02 27.60
N ASN A 37 1.69 11.20 28.18
CA ASN A 37 2.39 11.44 29.47
C ASN A 37 3.81 10.84 29.54
N GLY A 38 4.51 10.75 28.42
CA GLY A 38 5.85 10.14 28.35
C GLY A 38 5.92 8.62 28.55
N ILE A 39 4.79 7.97 28.78
CA ILE A 39 4.72 6.53 29.11
C ILE A 39 4.48 5.69 27.85
N ARG A 40 3.55 6.14 26.99
CA ARG A 40 3.18 5.41 25.76
C ARG A 40 3.48 6.27 24.53
N GLY A 41 4.37 5.78 23.66
CA GLY A 41 4.67 6.44 22.39
C GLY A 41 3.49 6.37 21.42
N GLY A 42 3.44 7.32 20.48
CA GLY A 42 2.50 7.28 19.37
C GLY A 42 2.73 6.07 18.46
N SER A 43 1.66 5.59 17.84
CA SER A 43 1.69 4.47 16.89
C SER A 43 0.80 4.78 15.69
N ALA A 44 1.16 4.28 14.52
CA ALA A 44 0.38 4.45 13.31
C ALA A 44 0.55 3.24 12.38
N THR A 45 -0.50 2.95 11.61
CA THR A 45 -0.49 1.96 10.54
C THR A 45 -0.58 2.66 9.18
N VAL A 46 0.27 2.25 8.26
CA VAL A 46 0.28 2.75 6.90
C VAL A 46 -0.30 1.71 5.97
N HIS A 47 -1.28 2.10 5.17
CA HIS A 47 -1.96 1.22 4.22
C HIS A 47 -1.40 1.44 2.80
N PHE A 48 -1.02 0.35 2.13
CA PHE A 48 -0.51 0.36 0.76
C PHE A 48 -1.28 -0.62 -0.12
N PRO A 49 -1.59 -0.24 -1.36
CA PRO A 49 -2.13 -1.18 -2.33
C PRO A 49 -1.05 -2.18 -2.77
N ILE A 50 -1.42 -3.44 -2.95
CA ILE A 50 -0.51 -4.52 -3.39
C ILE A 50 0.18 -4.20 -4.74
N TRP A 51 -0.46 -3.39 -5.57
CA TRP A 51 0.06 -2.98 -6.89
C TRP A 51 1.02 -1.78 -6.86
N HIS A 52 1.42 -1.31 -5.66
CA HIS A 52 2.38 -0.20 -5.56
C HIS A 52 3.77 -0.63 -6.03
N GLN A 53 4.46 0.22 -6.81
CA GLN A 53 5.79 -0.07 -7.39
C GLN A 53 6.83 -0.55 -6.37
N GLU A 54 6.80 -0.02 -5.15
CA GLU A 54 7.75 -0.36 -4.08
C GLU A 54 7.19 -1.37 -3.07
N ILE A 55 6.20 -2.18 -3.46
CA ILE A 55 5.57 -3.11 -2.52
C ILE A 55 6.56 -4.09 -1.89
N GLU A 56 7.55 -4.56 -2.65
CA GLU A 56 8.57 -5.49 -2.16
C GLU A 56 9.44 -4.85 -1.07
N ASP A 57 9.76 -3.57 -1.20
CA ASP A 57 10.48 -2.83 -0.16
C ASP A 57 9.60 -2.55 1.06
N ILE A 58 8.30 -2.26 0.84
CA ILE A 58 7.34 -1.95 1.90
C ILE A 58 7.11 -3.15 2.82
N ILE A 59 6.93 -4.35 2.29
CA ILE A 59 6.63 -5.54 3.09
C ILE A 59 7.76 -5.91 4.05
N VAL A 60 9.00 -5.54 3.76
CA VAL A 60 10.17 -5.87 4.57
C VAL A 60 10.58 -4.76 5.56
N LEU A 61 9.90 -3.61 5.56
CA LEU A 61 10.29 -2.45 6.38
C LEU A 61 10.36 -2.73 7.88
N LYS A 62 9.64 -3.72 8.36
CA LYS A 62 9.56 -4.06 9.78
C LYS A 62 10.43 -5.24 10.20
N ASN A 63 11.00 -5.99 9.27
CA ASN A 63 11.80 -7.14 9.62
C ASN A 63 13.16 -6.77 10.23
N ASN A 64 13.84 -7.73 10.85
CA ASN A 64 15.11 -7.54 11.52
C ASN A 64 16.33 -7.66 10.59
N LYS A 65 16.11 -7.96 9.32
CA LYS A 65 17.15 -8.08 8.30
C LYS A 65 17.44 -6.70 7.68
N GLY A 66 18.66 -6.48 7.26
CA GLY A 66 19.08 -5.22 6.62
C GLY A 66 19.48 -4.11 7.62
N THR A 67 19.82 -2.96 7.06
CA THR A 67 20.28 -1.79 7.82
C THR A 67 19.12 -0.89 8.26
N GLU A 68 19.36 -0.05 9.28
CA GLU A 68 18.37 0.95 9.72
C GLU A 68 17.98 1.93 8.60
N ASP A 69 18.88 2.16 7.64
CA ASP A 69 18.61 3.05 6.51
C ASP A 69 17.48 2.53 5.61
N ASN A 70 17.32 1.22 5.52
CA ASN A 70 16.32 0.57 4.66
C ASN A 70 15.12 0.05 5.46
N ARG A 71 14.96 0.43 6.73
CA ARG A 71 13.88 -0.04 7.60
C ARG A 71 13.14 1.10 8.27
N VAL A 72 11.86 0.87 8.54
CA VAL A 72 10.98 1.77 9.29
C VAL A 72 10.16 0.88 10.22
N ARG A 73 10.75 0.52 11.36
CA ARG A 73 10.26 -0.55 12.24
C ARG A 73 9.18 -0.13 13.23
N LYS A 74 9.02 1.17 13.46
CA LYS A 74 8.11 1.70 14.48
C LYS A 74 6.72 2.05 13.97
N LEU A 75 6.51 1.97 12.66
CA LEU A 75 5.17 1.98 12.05
C LEU A 75 4.67 0.55 11.86
N ASP A 76 3.37 0.36 11.79
CA ASP A 76 2.73 -0.86 11.34
C ASP A 76 2.29 -0.71 9.88
N TYR A 77 2.12 -1.82 9.18
CA TYR A 77 1.83 -1.83 7.75
C TYR A 77 0.64 -2.72 7.45
N SER A 78 -0.17 -2.28 6.49
CA SER A 78 -1.30 -3.02 5.96
C SER A 78 -1.23 -3.06 4.44
N ILE A 79 -1.30 -4.23 3.86
CA ILE A 79 -1.36 -4.43 2.41
C ILE A 79 -2.80 -4.62 2.02
N GLN A 80 -3.28 -3.74 1.14
CA GLN A 80 -4.62 -3.79 0.59
C GLN A 80 -4.62 -4.68 -0.65
N ILE A 81 -5.51 -5.65 -0.68
CA ILE A 81 -5.63 -6.66 -1.75
C ILE A 81 -7.08 -6.66 -2.21
N SER A 82 -7.31 -6.80 -3.53
CA SER A 82 -8.63 -7.06 -4.10
C SER A 82 -8.73 -8.48 -4.65
N LYS A 83 -9.93 -8.88 -5.00
CA LYS A 83 -10.25 -10.21 -5.56
C LYS A 83 -9.39 -10.54 -6.77
N LEU A 84 -9.17 -9.58 -7.67
CA LEU A 84 -8.33 -9.73 -8.86
C LEU A 84 -6.96 -10.34 -8.55
N PHE A 85 -6.30 -9.90 -7.48
CA PHE A 85 -4.96 -10.40 -7.13
C PHE A 85 -4.99 -11.81 -6.57
N TYR A 86 -6.05 -12.20 -5.87
CA TYR A 86 -6.25 -13.59 -5.45
C TYR A 86 -6.54 -14.51 -6.64
N GLU A 87 -7.32 -14.05 -7.62
CA GLU A 87 -7.57 -14.80 -8.86
C GLU A 87 -6.24 -15.02 -9.63
N ARG A 88 -5.42 -14.01 -9.74
CA ARG A 88 -4.08 -14.14 -10.35
C ARG A 88 -3.16 -15.08 -9.57
N PHE A 89 -3.23 -15.07 -8.26
CA PHE A 89 -2.50 -16.02 -7.42
C PHE A 89 -2.92 -17.47 -7.73
N ILE A 90 -4.22 -17.74 -7.82
CA ILE A 90 -4.75 -19.08 -8.12
C ILE A 90 -4.34 -19.51 -9.54
N GLN A 91 -4.35 -18.59 -10.49
CA GLN A 91 -4.02 -18.84 -11.89
C GLN A 91 -2.51 -18.87 -12.16
N ASN A 92 -1.67 -18.65 -11.15
CA ASN A 92 -0.22 -18.46 -11.28
C ASN A 92 0.15 -17.36 -12.29
N GLY A 93 -0.63 -16.28 -12.27
CA GLY A 93 -0.45 -15.12 -13.15
C GLY A 93 0.54 -14.11 -12.58
N GLU A 94 0.60 -12.96 -13.23
CA GLU A 94 1.50 -11.86 -12.86
C GLU A 94 0.71 -10.67 -12.29
N ILE A 95 1.40 -9.86 -11.49
CA ILE A 95 0.92 -8.59 -10.95
C ILE A 95 1.81 -7.48 -11.50
N SER A 96 1.19 -6.48 -12.10
CA SER A 96 1.85 -5.25 -12.53
C SER A 96 1.89 -4.25 -11.39
N LEU A 97 3.07 -3.73 -11.11
CA LEU A 97 3.32 -2.75 -10.06
C LEU A 97 3.50 -1.38 -10.69
N PHE A 98 2.77 -0.41 -10.19
CA PHE A 98 2.73 0.95 -10.72
C PHE A 98 3.15 1.99 -9.68
N SER A 99 3.72 3.08 -10.15
CA SER A 99 3.74 4.32 -9.39
C SER A 99 2.35 4.96 -9.45
N PRO A 100 1.74 5.37 -8.33
CA PRO A 100 0.40 5.99 -8.35
C PRO A 100 0.31 7.24 -9.22
N HIS A 101 1.43 7.88 -9.51
CA HIS A 101 1.50 9.04 -10.40
C HIS A 101 1.24 8.67 -11.87
N ASP A 102 1.69 7.50 -12.29
CA ASP A 102 1.67 7.08 -13.70
C ASP A 102 0.34 6.42 -14.09
N VAL A 103 -0.51 6.14 -13.10
CA VAL A 103 -1.83 5.52 -13.25
C VAL A 103 -2.93 6.37 -12.59
N PRO A 104 -3.26 7.56 -13.14
CA PRO A 104 -4.26 8.45 -12.57
C PRO A 104 -5.61 7.76 -12.36
N GLY A 105 -6.22 7.97 -11.20
CA GLY A 105 -7.52 7.39 -10.84
C GLY A 105 -7.47 5.95 -10.33
N LEU A 106 -6.37 5.21 -10.54
CA LEU A 106 -6.31 3.80 -10.13
C LEU A 106 -6.44 3.63 -8.61
N TYR A 107 -5.81 4.52 -7.83
CA TYR A 107 -5.94 4.51 -6.37
C TYR A 107 -7.36 4.84 -5.92
N ASP A 108 -8.05 5.74 -6.62
CA ASP A 108 -9.43 6.12 -6.30
C ASP A 108 -10.41 5.00 -6.68
N ALA A 109 -10.14 4.26 -7.75
CA ALA A 109 -10.92 3.09 -8.15
C ALA A 109 -10.68 1.86 -7.26
N PHE A 110 -9.53 1.76 -6.59
CA PHE A 110 -9.13 0.56 -5.83
C PHE A 110 -10.13 0.23 -4.72
N GLY A 111 -10.69 -0.96 -4.77
CA GLY A 111 -11.78 -1.41 -3.90
C GLY A 111 -13.19 -1.03 -4.37
N THR A 112 -13.34 -0.64 -5.64
CA THR A 112 -14.64 -0.43 -6.31
C THR A 112 -14.74 -1.31 -7.55
N ASP A 113 -15.94 -1.42 -8.12
CA ASP A 113 -16.25 -2.27 -9.29
C ASP A 113 -15.47 -1.85 -10.55
N THR A 114 -15.01 -0.60 -10.61
CA THR A 114 -14.29 -0.06 -11.77
C THR A 114 -12.79 -0.32 -11.74
N PHE A 115 -12.28 -0.87 -10.65
CA PHE A 115 -10.84 -1.06 -10.46
C PHE A 115 -10.24 -2.05 -11.45
N ASP A 116 -10.85 -3.21 -11.60
CA ASP A 116 -10.29 -4.30 -12.39
C ASP A 116 -10.12 -3.92 -13.86
N ASP A 117 -11.15 -3.28 -14.45
CA ASP A 117 -11.11 -2.78 -15.84
C ASP A 117 -10.03 -1.71 -16.01
N LEU A 118 -9.93 -0.78 -15.05
CA LEU A 118 -8.95 0.29 -15.10
C LEU A 118 -7.51 -0.26 -14.95
N TYR A 119 -7.32 -1.22 -14.07
CA TYR A 119 -6.03 -1.86 -13.84
C TYR A 119 -5.56 -2.62 -15.08
N VAL A 120 -6.40 -3.46 -15.67
CA VAL A 120 -6.09 -4.21 -16.89
C VAL A 120 -5.83 -3.27 -18.06
N ARG A 121 -6.54 -2.13 -18.15
CA ARG A 121 -6.27 -1.12 -19.17
C ARG A 121 -4.86 -0.54 -19.04
N TYR A 122 -4.39 -0.22 -17.82
CA TYR A 122 -3.03 0.26 -17.61
C TYR A 122 -1.98 -0.83 -17.86
N GLU A 123 -2.30 -2.08 -17.60
CA GLU A 123 -1.42 -3.19 -17.96
C GLU A 123 -1.26 -3.37 -19.47
N SER A 124 -2.30 -3.08 -20.24
CA SER A 124 -2.29 -3.20 -21.70
C SER A 124 -1.66 -1.99 -22.38
N ASP A 125 -1.46 -0.88 -21.67
CA ASP A 125 -0.87 0.33 -22.21
C ASP A 125 0.67 0.22 -22.23
N GLU A 126 1.24 0.23 -23.42
CA GLU A 126 2.70 0.14 -23.65
C GLU A 126 3.45 1.37 -23.11
N PHE A 127 2.80 2.51 -22.97
CA PHE A 127 3.42 3.74 -22.49
C PHE A 127 3.40 3.87 -20.96
N THR A 128 2.61 3.08 -20.28
CA THR A 128 2.56 3.08 -18.81
C THR A 128 3.74 2.30 -18.23
N ALA A 129 4.61 3.00 -17.52
CA ALA A 129 5.75 2.39 -16.84
C ALA A 129 5.28 1.43 -15.73
N ARG A 130 5.75 0.20 -15.77
CA ARG A 130 5.41 -0.83 -14.78
C ARG A 130 6.58 -1.78 -14.50
N LYS A 131 6.54 -2.38 -13.33
CA LYS A 131 7.32 -3.56 -12.97
C LYS A 131 6.35 -4.74 -12.87
N THR A 132 6.75 -5.93 -13.27
CA THR A 132 5.91 -7.13 -13.17
C THR A 132 6.53 -8.12 -12.20
N ILE A 133 5.70 -8.79 -11.40
CA ILE A 133 6.12 -9.83 -10.47
C ILE A 133 5.10 -10.97 -10.49
N GLY A 134 5.54 -12.21 -10.26
CA GLY A 134 4.63 -13.35 -10.12
C GLY A 134 3.69 -13.18 -8.93
N ALA A 135 2.39 -13.40 -9.14
CA ALA A 135 1.38 -13.23 -8.08
C ALA A 135 1.64 -14.17 -6.90
N GLN A 136 2.02 -15.41 -7.16
CA GLN A 136 2.38 -16.38 -6.11
C GLN A 136 3.61 -15.92 -5.34
N GLU A 137 4.64 -15.45 -6.03
CA GLU A 137 5.87 -14.96 -5.41
C GLU A 137 5.57 -13.81 -4.44
N LEU A 138 4.84 -12.77 -4.90
CA LEU A 138 4.53 -11.62 -4.08
C LEU A 138 3.66 -11.98 -2.87
N ILE A 139 2.58 -12.73 -3.07
CA ILE A 139 1.66 -13.10 -1.99
C ILE A 139 2.35 -14.01 -0.97
N LEU A 140 3.16 -14.97 -1.41
CA LEU A 140 3.93 -15.82 -0.50
C LEU A 140 4.98 -15.01 0.29
N ASN A 141 5.63 -14.01 -0.32
CA ASN A 141 6.52 -13.11 0.39
C ASN A 141 5.78 -12.28 1.45
N ILE A 142 4.58 -11.77 1.15
CA ILE A 142 3.72 -11.09 2.13
C ILE A 142 3.39 -12.02 3.30
N LEU A 143 2.97 -13.25 3.04
CA LEU A 143 2.63 -14.23 4.08
C LEU A 143 3.83 -14.62 4.92
N LYS A 144 5.00 -14.77 4.30
CA LYS A 144 6.27 -15.05 5.00
C LYS A 144 6.65 -13.91 5.95
N GLU A 145 6.68 -12.67 5.47
CA GLU A 145 6.99 -11.51 6.30
C GLU A 145 5.97 -11.33 7.43
N ARG A 146 4.69 -11.63 7.17
CA ARG A 146 3.65 -11.64 8.20
C ARG A 146 3.92 -12.72 9.26
N ALA A 147 4.31 -13.92 8.88
CA ALA A 147 4.62 -15.00 9.81
C ALA A 147 5.89 -14.71 10.63
N GLU A 148 6.93 -14.16 10.00
CA GLU A 148 8.20 -13.84 10.65
C GLU A 148 8.09 -12.64 11.61
N THR A 149 7.31 -11.61 11.27
CA THR A 149 7.24 -10.37 12.05
C THR A 149 5.99 -10.26 12.93
N GLY A 150 4.91 -10.97 12.60
CA GLY A 150 3.60 -10.85 13.25
C GLY A 150 2.92 -9.49 13.09
N ARG A 151 3.39 -8.65 12.17
CA ARG A 151 3.05 -7.21 12.13
C ARG A 151 2.60 -6.67 10.77
N LEU A 152 2.38 -7.50 9.78
CA LEU A 152 1.89 -7.11 8.47
C LEU A 152 0.41 -7.47 8.37
N TYR A 153 -0.46 -6.46 8.27
CA TYR A 153 -1.90 -6.67 8.09
C TYR A 153 -2.25 -6.91 6.62
N ILE A 154 -3.31 -7.66 6.38
CA ILE A 154 -3.91 -7.85 5.06
C ILE A 154 -5.33 -7.27 5.11
N MET A 155 -5.66 -6.37 4.19
CA MET A 155 -6.96 -5.73 4.06
C MET A 155 -7.60 -6.07 2.72
N ASN A 156 -8.70 -6.81 2.73
CA ASN A 156 -9.49 -7.08 1.54
C ASN A 156 -10.36 -5.86 1.22
N ILE A 157 -9.79 -4.92 0.48
CA ILE A 157 -10.36 -3.57 0.31
C ILE A 157 -11.70 -3.56 -0.43
N ASP A 158 -11.88 -4.45 -1.38
CA ASP A 158 -13.14 -4.65 -2.11
C ASP A 158 -14.23 -5.18 -1.20
N HIS A 159 -13.94 -6.18 -0.36
CA HIS A 159 -14.89 -6.70 0.62
C HIS A 159 -15.24 -5.65 1.68
N CYS A 160 -14.27 -4.85 2.13
CA CYS A 160 -14.55 -3.74 3.04
C CYS A 160 -15.55 -2.75 2.46
N ASN A 161 -15.56 -2.55 1.14
CA ASN A 161 -16.48 -1.64 0.47
C ASN A 161 -17.81 -2.31 0.09
N THR A 162 -17.78 -3.55 -0.45
CA THR A 162 -18.99 -4.28 -0.87
C THR A 162 -19.88 -4.67 0.29
N HIS A 163 -19.31 -4.97 1.45
CA HIS A 163 -20.08 -5.36 2.65
C HIS A 163 -20.29 -4.19 3.63
N SER A 164 -19.87 -2.98 3.26
CA SER A 164 -20.12 -1.78 4.05
C SER A 164 -21.59 -1.38 3.96
N SER A 165 -22.19 -0.98 5.08
CA SER A 165 -23.50 -0.33 5.12
C SER A 165 -23.46 1.17 4.82
N PHE A 166 -22.26 1.73 4.62
CA PHE A 166 -22.05 3.14 4.32
C PHE A 166 -22.04 3.39 2.82
N LYS A 167 -22.45 4.60 2.42
CA LYS A 167 -22.37 5.06 1.01
C LYS A 167 -20.95 5.49 0.64
N ASP A 168 -20.23 6.05 1.60
CA ASP A 168 -18.88 6.56 1.38
C ASP A 168 -17.85 5.44 1.44
N LYS A 169 -16.83 5.59 0.62
CA LYS A 169 -15.78 4.57 0.44
C LYS A 169 -14.88 4.45 1.67
N VAL A 170 -14.60 3.22 2.04
CA VAL A 170 -13.52 2.85 2.97
C VAL A 170 -12.20 2.81 2.20
N ASN A 171 -11.24 3.68 2.52
CA ASN A 171 -9.92 3.69 1.91
C ASN A 171 -8.84 3.07 2.80
N MET A 172 -9.05 3.05 4.11
CA MET A 172 -8.13 2.48 5.09
C MET A 172 -8.88 2.12 6.37
N SER A 173 -8.20 1.45 7.27
CA SER A 173 -8.71 1.12 8.59
C SER A 173 -7.93 1.88 9.68
N ASN A 174 -8.26 1.64 10.95
CA ASN A 174 -7.54 2.17 12.11
C ASN A 174 -6.23 1.40 12.39
N LEU A 175 -5.58 1.72 13.50
CA LEU A 175 -4.26 1.21 13.89
C LEU A 175 -4.13 -0.31 13.83
N CYS A 176 -5.09 -1.05 14.41
CA CYS A 176 -5.05 -2.52 14.48
C CYS A 176 -5.96 -3.20 13.45
N GLN A 177 -6.53 -2.43 12.55
CA GLN A 177 -7.38 -2.89 11.42
C GLN A 177 -8.69 -3.58 11.84
N GLU A 178 -9.19 -3.31 13.04
CA GLU A 178 -10.45 -3.85 13.55
C GLU A 178 -11.69 -3.01 13.21
N ILE A 179 -11.51 -1.80 12.65
CA ILE A 179 -12.61 -0.88 12.32
C ILE A 179 -12.54 -0.48 10.85
N THR A 180 -13.62 -0.74 10.11
CA THR A 180 -13.78 -0.35 8.70
C THR A 180 -14.89 0.68 8.58
N LEU A 181 -14.52 1.95 8.60
CA LEU A 181 -15.41 3.08 8.42
C LEU A 181 -15.01 3.90 7.19
N PRO A 182 -15.93 4.63 6.58
CA PRO A 182 -15.60 5.59 5.53
C PRO A 182 -14.51 6.55 5.99
N THR A 183 -13.51 6.70 5.15
CA THR A 183 -12.34 7.57 5.41
C THR A 183 -12.21 8.68 4.37
N ALA A 184 -13.21 8.82 3.50
CA ALA A 184 -13.35 9.99 2.65
C ALA A 184 -13.77 11.18 3.52
N VAL A 185 -12.91 12.20 3.60
CA VAL A 185 -13.28 13.46 4.24
C VAL A 185 -13.91 14.34 3.15
N SER A 186 -15.24 14.45 3.18
CA SER A 186 -15.94 15.48 2.44
C SER A 186 -15.92 16.75 3.29
N TYR A 187 -15.13 17.73 2.89
CA TYR A 187 -15.30 19.10 3.39
C TYR A 187 -16.44 19.71 2.58
N THR A 188 -17.65 19.65 3.08
CA THR A 188 -18.76 20.49 2.62
C THR A 188 -18.75 21.80 3.38
#